data_ab4807b30fc7040751038b2296df915b
#
_entry.id   ab4807b30fc7040751038b2296df915b
#
_cell.length_a   1.000
_cell.length_b   1.000
_cell.length_c   1.000
_cell.angle_alpha   90.00
_cell.angle_beta   90.00
_cell.angle_gamma   90.00
#
_symmetry.space_group_name_H-M   'P 1'
#
loop_
_entity.id
_entity.type
_entity.pdbx_description
1 polymer ?
#
loop_
_entity_poly.entity_id
_entity_poly.type
_entity_poly.pdbx_seq_one_letter_code
_entity_poly.pdbx_strand_id
1 'polypeptide(L)'
;MNNDQYKQPNHSKADVMENKENTRDAKEHVARIKTQMGELIAHLHADISRVDDPKAKVLFEVSAEAITGLQKAFSDYEEKKEEAWK
;
A
#
# COMPACT_ATOMS: atom_id res chain seq x y z
N MET A 1 -2.70 -31.53 -7.68
CA MET A 1 -2.84 -31.29 -7.50
C MET A 1 -2.87 -30.79 -7.12
N ASN A 2 -2.99 -30.59 -7.17
CA ASN A 2 -3.26 -30.09 -6.81
C ASN A 2 -3.30 -29.28 -6.68
N ASN A 3 -3.31 -29.00 -6.90
CA ASN A 3 -3.50 -28.31 -6.72
C ASN A 3 -3.85 -27.62 -6.59
N ASP A 4 -4.09 -27.56 -6.88
CA ASP A 4 -4.69 -27.07 -6.60
C ASP A 4 -4.58 -26.43 -5.97
N GLN A 5 -4.31 -26.46 -5.82
CA GLN A 5 -4.35 -25.94 -5.12
C GLN A 5 -3.90 -25.00 -4.90
N TYR A 6 -3.69 -24.88 -5.07
CA TYR A 6 -3.43 -24.07 -4.97
C TYR A 6 -3.66 -23.28 -5.10
N LYS A 7 -4.13 -23.32 -5.08
CA LYS A 7 -4.66 -22.88 -5.24
C LYS A 7 -5.11 -22.27 -5.10
N GLN A 8 -5.50 -22.24 -4.95
CA GLN A 8 -6.11 -21.91 -4.81
C GLN A 8 -6.79 -21.77 -4.59
N PRO A 9 -7.19 -21.90 -4.58
CA PRO A 9 -8.16 -21.73 -4.40
C PRO A 9 -8.82 -21.52 -3.54
N ASN A 10 -8.97 -21.68 -2.99
CA ASN A 10 -9.45 -21.46 -2.21
C ASN A 10 -9.60 -20.45 -1.70
N HIS A 11 -9.26 -20.06 -1.80
CA HIS A 11 -9.46 -18.96 -1.54
C HIS A 11 -10.55 -18.43 -1.80
N SER A 12 -10.96 -18.90 -1.75
CA SER A 12 -11.62 -18.86 -1.78
C SER A 12 -12.82 -18.14 -2.09
N LYS A 13 -13.96 -18.59 -1.93
CA LYS A 13 -15.14 -17.88 -2.24
C LYS A 13 -15.36 -16.64 -1.44
N ALA A 14 -15.03 -16.74 -0.18
CA ALA A 14 -15.14 -15.58 0.69
C ALA A 14 -14.25 -14.46 0.21
N ASP A 15 -13.04 -14.83 -0.23
CA ASP A 15 -12.12 -13.84 -0.75
C ASP A 15 -12.68 -13.17 -1.99
N VAL A 16 -13.30 -13.95 -2.83
CA VAL A 16 -13.83 -13.43 -4.07
C VAL A 16 -14.92 -12.41 -3.79
N MET A 17 -15.80 -12.74 -2.85
CA MET A 17 -16.88 -11.84 -2.52
C MET A 17 -16.40 -10.56 -1.90
N GLU A 18 -15.44 -10.68 -1.01
CA GLU A 18 -14.84 -9.50 -0.40
C GLU A 18 -14.20 -8.62 -1.44
N ASN A 19 -13.46 -9.25 -2.34
CA ASN A 19 -12.80 -8.49 -3.40
C ASN A 19 -13.79 -7.74 -4.24
N LYS A 20 -14.92 -8.35 -4.48
CA LYS A 20 -15.94 -7.70 -5.29
C LYS A 20 -16.43 -6.42 -4.65
N GLU A 21 -16.72 -6.48 -3.36
CA GLU A 21 -17.16 -5.29 -2.66
C GLU A 21 -16.06 -4.26 -2.59
N ASN A 22 -14.86 -4.71 -2.29
CA ASN A 22 -13.73 -3.81 -2.20
C ASN A 22 -13.44 -3.15 -3.53
N THR A 23 -13.58 -3.91 -4.60
CA THR A 23 -13.31 -3.38 -5.92
C THR A 23 -14.23 -2.21 -6.24
N ARG A 24 -15.45 -2.26 -5.77
CA ARG A 24 -16.39 -1.18 -6.02
C ARG A 24 -16.05 0.07 -5.25
N ASP A 25 -15.28 -0.06 -4.20
CA ASP A 25 -14.95 1.09 -3.39
C ASP A 25 -13.45 1.34 -3.43
N ALA A 26 -13.01 1.85 -4.55
CA ALA A 26 -11.59 2.16 -4.73
C ALA A 26 -11.12 3.18 -3.72
N LYS A 27 -12.01 4.05 -3.28
CA LYS A 27 -11.65 5.09 -2.34
C LYS A 27 -11.15 4.50 -1.02
N GLU A 28 -11.82 3.47 -0.54
CA GLU A 28 -11.40 2.82 0.69
C GLU A 28 -10.05 2.14 0.54
N HIS A 29 -9.84 1.53 -0.63
CA HIS A 29 -8.56 0.87 -0.88
C HIS A 29 -7.44 1.88 -0.93
N VAL A 30 -7.68 3.00 -1.58
CA VAL A 30 -6.66 4.03 -1.67
C VAL A 30 -6.32 4.56 -0.29
N ALA A 31 -7.32 4.82 0.53
CA ALA A 31 -7.08 5.32 1.88
C ALA A 31 -6.27 4.34 2.71
N ARG A 32 -6.59 3.06 2.59
CA ARG A 32 -5.89 2.05 3.35
C ARG A 32 -4.42 1.95 2.94
N ILE A 33 -4.18 1.96 1.64
CA ILE A 33 -2.81 1.89 1.16
C ILE A 33 -2.03 3.13 1.57
N LYS A 34 -2.67 4.29 1.52
CA LYS A 34 -2.02 5.51 1.99
C LYS A 34 -1.57 5.38 3.44
N THR A 35 -2.44 4.85 4.27
CA THR A 35 -2.11 4.66 5.68
C THR A 35 -0.93 3.71 5.83
N GLN A 36 -0.94 2.61 5.09
CA GLN A 36 0.15 1.65 5.16
C GLN A 36 1.45 2.26 4.68
N MET A 37 1.40 3.09 3.67
CA MET A 37 2.60 3.78 3.21
C MET A 37 3.13 4.72 4.27
N GLY A 38 2.25 5.42 4.97
CA GLY A 38 2.67 6.28 6.06
C GLY A 38 3.36 5.50 7.16
N GLU A 39 2.83 4.34 7.49
CA GLU A 39 3.45 3.50 8.50
C GLU A 39 4.82 3.01 8.05
N LEU A 40 4.92 2.66 6.78
CA LEU A 40 6.20 2.20 6.26
C LEU A 40 7.23 3.32 6.25
N ILE A 41 6.81 4.52 5.91
CA ILE A 41 7.71 5.67 5.96
C ILE A 41 8.24 5.86 7.37
N ALA A 42 7.37 5.75 8.36
CA ALA A 42 7.79 5.89 9.74
C ALA A 42 8.78 4.79 10.14
N HIS A 43 8.53 3.58 9.69
CA HIS A 43 9.45 2.48 9.94
C HIS A 43 10.81 2.74 9.33
N LEU A 44 10.82 3.22 8.09
CA LEU A 44 12.09 3.48 7.42
C LEU A 44 12.88 4.54 8.15
N HIS A 45 12.22 5.61 8.58
CA HIS A 45 12.91 6.66 9.31
C HIS A 45 13.46 6.16 10.64
N ALA A 46 12.70 5.35 11.33
CA ALA A 46 13.16 4.80 12.60
C ALA A 46 14.36 3.90 12.40
N ASP A 47 14.34 3.09 11.36
CA ASP A 47 15.40 2.13 11.14
C ASP A 47 16.69 2.77 10.66
N ILE A 48 16.62 3.97 10.09
CA ILE A 48 17.84 4.67 9.69
C ILE A 48 18.76 4.84 10.88
N SER A 49 18.21 5.12 12.06
CA SER A 49 19.05 5.31 13.24
C SER A 49 19.39 4.00 13.93
N ARG A 50 18.86 2.89 13.45
CA ARG A 50 19.11 1.58 14.08
C ARG A 50 20.13 0.73 13.35
N VAL A 51 20.49 1.11 12.14
CA VAL A 51 21.47 0.36 11.38
C VAL A 51 22.76 1.14 11.30
N ASP A 52 23.86 0.40 11.16
CA ASP A 52 25.17 1.02 11.07
C ASP A 52 25.67 1.14 9.65
N ASP A 53 25.06 0.37 8.75
CA ASP A 53 25.50 0.33 7.38
C ASP A 53 25.09 1.61 6.64
N PRO A 54 26.07 2.41 6.19
CA PRO A 54 25.74 3.65 5.50
C PRO A 54 24.93 3.44 4.23
N LYS A 55 25.16 2.34 3.55
CA LYS A 55 24.40 2.06 2.33
C LYS A 55 22.97 1.76 2.66
N ALA A 56 22.73 1.06 3.76
CA ALA A 56 21.36 0.80 4.18
C ALA A 56 20.65 2.08 4.57
N LYS A 57 21.37 2.98 5.23
CA LYS A 57 20.76 4.25 5.60
C LYS A 57 20.31 5.03 4.38
N VAL A 58 21.15 5.08 3.36
CA VAL A 58 20.80 5.78 2.13
C VAL A 58 19.61 5.09 1.46
N LEU A 59 19.63 3.76 1.44
CA LEU A 59 18.53 3.01 0.84
C LEU A 59 17.22 3.36 1.54
N PHE A 60 17.24 3.39 2.87
CA PHE A 60 16.02 3.68 3.62
C PHE A 60 15.55 5.11 3.38
N GLU A 61 16.49 6.06 3.29
CA GLU A 61 16.12 7.44 3.03
C GLU A 61 15.49 7.61 1.66
N VAL A 62 16.11 7.03 0.64
CA VAL A 62 15.59 7.13 -0.71
C VAL A 62 14.23 6.45 -0.79
N SER A 63 14.10 5.30 -0.13
CA SER A 63 12.83 4.60 -0.13
C SER A 63 11.73 5.43 0.52
N ALA A 64 12.04 6.07 1.65
CA ALA A 64 11.05 6.88 2.32
C ALA A 64 10.60 8.03 1.44
N GLU A 65 11.54 8.63 0.72
CA GLU A 65 11.19 9.72 -0.18
C GLU A 65 10.32 9.26 -1.33
N ALA A 66 10.65 8.10 -1.89
CA ALA A 66 9.87 7.56 -3.00
C ALA A 66 8.45 7.26 -2.54
N ILE A 67 8.32 6.67 -1.37
CA ILE A 67 7.00 6.32 -0.87
C ILE A 67 6.20 7.57 -0.52
N THR A 68 6.89 8.60 -0.03
CA THR A 68 6.21 9.87 0.23
C THR A 68 5.63 10.44 -1.07
N GLY A 69 6.38 10.32 -2.15
CA GLY A 69 5.86 10.76 -3.44
C GLY A 69 4.66 9.96 -3.90
N LEU A 70 4.70 8.64 -3.66
CA LEU A 70 3.56 7.80 -3.99
C LEU A 70 2.35 8.17 -3.14
N GLN A 71 2.60 8.44 -1.86
CA GLN A 71 1.52 8.83 -0.97
C GLN A 71 0.82 10.09 -1.48
N LYS A 72 1.62 11.02 -1.97
CA LYS A 72 1.06 12.23 -2.53
C LYS A 72 0.20 11.92 -3.76
N ALA A 73 0.66 11.00 -4.59
CA ALA A 73 -0.13 10.63 -5.76
C ALA A 73 -1.47 10.03 -5.35
N PHE A 74 -1.47 9.25 -4.29
CA PHE A 74 -2.71 8.69 -3.79
C PHE A 74 -3.64 9.79 -3.26
N SER A 75 -3.07 10.78 -2.60
CA SER A 75 -3.87 11.92 -2.14
C SER A 75 -4.46 12.68 -3.32
N ASP A 76 -3.65 12.88 -4.35
CA ASP A 76 -4.14 13.56 -5.53
C ASP A 76 -5.29 12.81 -6.17
N TYR A 77 -5.19 11.50 -6.21
CA TYR A 77 -6.27 10.68 -6.76
C TYR A 77 -7.55 10.90 -5.96
N GLU A 78 -7.42 10.92 -4.64
CA GLU A 78 -8.58 11.11 -3.79
C GLU A 78 -9.25 12.45 -4.04
N GLU A 79 -8.44 13.48 -4.17
CA GLU A 79 -8.98 14.82 -4.40
C GLU A 79 -9.68 14.92 -5.74
N LYS A 80 -9.09 14.37 -6.76
CA LYS A 80 -9.68 14.40 -8.07
C LYS A 80 -10.98 13.63 -8.12
N LYS A 81 -10.99 12.51 -7.41
CA LYS A 81 -12.21 11.72 -7.34
C LYS A 81 -13.33 12.53 -6.70
N GLU A 82 -12.98 13.25 -5.64
CA GLU A 82 -13.96 14.08 -4.96
C GLU A 82 -14.48 15.18 -5.87
N GLU A 83 -13.57 15.79 -6.60
CA GLU A 83 -13.97 16.86 -7.50
C GLU A 83 -14.91 16.36 -8.57
N ALA A 84 -14.66 15.16 -9.03
CA ALA A 84 -15.51 14.60 -10.08
C ALA A 84 -16.94 14.39 -9.59
N TRP A 85 -17.11 14.24 -8.30
CA TRP A 85 -18.43 14.05 -7.73
C TRP A 85 -19.21 15.32 -7.57
N LYS A 86 -18.53 16.43 -7.58
CA LYS A 86 -19.19 17.72 -7.47
C LYS A 86 -19.70 18.17 -8.80
#